data_6aef8e607f4bbf5826278dd9c491a6d0
#
_entry.id   6aef8e607f4bbf5826278dd9c491a6d0
#
_cell.length_a   1.000
_cell.length_b   1.000
_cell.length_c   1.000
_cell.angle_alpha   90.00
_cell.angle_beta   90.00
_cell.angle_gamma   90.00
#
_symmetry.space_group_name_H-M   'P 1'
#
loop_
_entity.id
_entity.type
_entity.pdbx_description
1 polymer ?
#
loop_
_entity_poly.entity_id
_entity_poly.type
_entity_poly.pdbx_seq_one_letter_code
_entity_poly.pdbx_strand_id
1 'polypeptide(L)'
;MSVYKGQTLTLSIFGASHGPSIGMTLSGIPSEANINLDVLHEFMARRAPGNSLLSTSRKEPDIPEFVSGIRSGSSGNSRNLTTDGSEIRTIIYNRDVKSSDYSKISNTPRPGHADYTAHVKYGGTEDSRGGGAFSGRMTAPLCIAGGICKQLLAESGIYINASIHDIHGNAEDPLSEIKKAQVLRDSVGGTISCTISGLDAGYGGPLFEGLEGRIAEIVYAIPAVKGIEFGAGFESTRMYGSENNDEFYYDERGTVCTRTNNCGGILGGISDGMDIEFRVAIKPTPSIARPQKTIVYDSTEEAEIEVHGRHDPCIVPRAVPCVEAATAVVIADLVLTEKAFSSATSKKTKGLTTASPTSASSFSLVSGDLSHLRSSIDEIDLQLLALIERRLKIAESVAAYKKENNLGIIDSNREASLLKRIQSLSSDDLADLNVDIFKAIIRASCKHQEKFLK
;
A
#
# COMPACT_ATOMS: atom_id res chain seq x y z
N MET A 1 6.24 -22.33 2.48
CA MET A 1 5.67 -21.35 3.42
C MET A 1 6.75 -20.31 3.69
N SER A 2 6.46 -19.04 3.49
CA SER A 2 7.36 -17.92 3.80
C SER A 2 6.82 -17.22 5.05
N VAL A 3 7.70 -16.88 5.99
CA VAL A 3 7.31 -16.32 7.29
C VAL A 3 8.10 -15.03 7.53
N TYR A 4 7.37 -13.94 7.78
CA TYR A 4 7.90 -12.71 8.34
C TYR A 4 7.62 -12.71 9.85
N LYS A 5 8.64 -12.42 10.65
CA LYS A 5 8.54 -12.34 12.11
C LYS A 5 8.90 -10.94 12.55
N GLY A 6 7.89 -10.15 12.91
CA GLY A 6 8.07 -8.91 13.65
C GLY A 6 8.27 -9.15 15.14
N GLN A 7 8.17 -8.11 15.93
CA GLN A 7 8.24 -8.19 17.40
C GLN A 7 6.89 -8.64 18.00
N THR A 8 5.80 -8.17 17.45
CA THR A 8 4.41 -8.47 17.85
C THR A 8 3.69 -9.29 16.79
N LEU A 9 3.82 -8.90 15.51
CA LEU A 9 3.14 -9.56 14.40
C LEU A 9 3.97 -10.70 13.81
N THR A 10 3.29 -11.77 13.44
CA THR A 10 3.87 -12.84 12.60
C THR A 10 2.97 -13.06 11.40
N LEU A 11 3.51 -12.90 10.20
CA LEU A 11 2.82 -13.14 8.94
C LEU A 11 3.41 -14.37 8.25
N SER A 12 2.58 -15.38 7.96
CA SER A 12 2.97 -16.51 7.13
C SER A 12 2.17 -16.54 5.85
N ILE A 13 2.85 -16.73 4.71
CA ILE A 13 2.23 -16.83 3.39
C ILE A 13 2.44 -18.24 2.86
N PHE A 14 1.38 -18.88 2.35
CA PHE A 14 1.39 -20.24 1.86
C PHE A 14 0.68 -20.40 0.51
N GLY A 15 0.92 -21.54 -0.14
CA GLY A 15 0.37 -21.88 -1.45
C GLY A 15 1.35 -21.61 -2.59
N ALA A 16 0.86 -21.72 -3.82
CA ALA A 16 1.61 -21.48 -5.05
C ALA A 16 0.68 -20.96 -6.16
N SER A 17 1.25 -20.28 -7.16
CA SER A 17 0.49 -19.64 -8.24
C SER A 17 -0.47 -20.58 -8.99
N HIS A 18 -0.07 -21.83 -9.20
CA HIS A 18 -0.85 -22.87 -9.87
C HIS A 18 -1.29 -23.99 -8.93
N GLY A 19 -1.12 -23.81 -7.62
CA GLY A 19 -1.75 -24.65 -6.60
C GLY A 19 -3.25 -24.39 -6.47
N PRO A 20 -3.97 -25.18 -5.69
CA PRO A 20 -5.43 -25.00 -5.51
C PRO A 20 -5.80 -23.66 -4.86
N SER A 21 -4.93 -23.16 -4.00
CA SER A 21 -5.16 -21.91 -3.27
C SER A 21 -3.84 -21.25 -2.84
N ILE A 22 -3.94 -19.97 -2.49
CA ILE A 22 -2.93 -19.21 -1.76
C ILE A 22 -3.60 -18.62 -0.53
N GLY A 23 -2.81 -18.27 0.49
CA GLY A 23 -3.38 -17.67 1.69
C GLY A 23 -2.33 -17.16 2.65
N MET A 24 -2.81 -16.62 3.77
CA MET A 24 -1.94 -16.15 4.84
C MET A 24 -2.47 -16.56 6.21
N THR A 25 -1.58 -16.56 7.19
CA THR A 25 -1.92 -16.43 8.60
C THR A 25 -1.24 -15.19 9.18
N LEU A 26 -1.96 -14.44 9.99
CA LEU A 26 -1.49 -13.23 10.65
C LEU A 26 -1.83 -13.32 12.14
N SER A 27 -0.78 -13.41 12.98
CA SER A 27 -0.90 -13.44 14.44
C SER A 27 -0.45 -12.12 15.04
N GLY A 28 -0.95 -11.78 16.23
CA GLY A 28 -0.57 -10.58 16.99
C GLY A 28 -1.50 -9.38 16.78
N ILE A 29 -2.55 -9.50 15.97
CA ILE A 29 -3.60 -8.48 15.88
C ILE A 29 -4.43 -8.50 17.17
N PRO A 30 -4.68 -7.35 17.81
CA PRO A 30 -5.51 -7.27 19.01
C PRO A 30 -6.93 -7.79 18.78
N SER A 31 -7.58 -8.29 19.84
CA SER A 31 -9.02 -8.53 19.82
C SER A 31 -9.79 -7.22 19.67
N GLU A 32 -11.02 -7.32 19.15
CA GLU A 32 -11.96 -6.21 18.97
C GLU A 32 -11.51 -5.16 17.92
N ALA A 33 -10.48 -5.44 17.11
CA ALA A 33 -10.15 -4.59 15.97
C ALA A 33 -11.19 -4.77 14.84
N ASN A 34 -11.62 -3.66 14.25
CA ASN A 34 -12.61 -3.67 13.17
C ASN A 34 -11.94 -3.83 11.81
N ILE A 35 -12.50 -4.72 10.98
CA ILE A 35 -12.09 -4.93 9.58
C ILE A 35 -13.28 -4.65 8.69
N ASN A 36 -13.25 -3.55 7.95
CA ASN A 36 -14.23 -3.24 6.92
C ASN A 36 -13.85 -3.97 5.63
N LEU A 37 -14.71 -4.92 5.22
CA LEU A 37 -14.46 -5.75 4.05
C LEU A 37 -14.54 -4.96 2.74
N ASP A 38 -15.37 -3.93 2.63
CA ASP A 38 -15.45 -3.11 1.42
C ASP A 38 -14.13 -2.36 1.19
N VAL A 39 -13.56 -1.78 2.26
CA VAL A 39 -12.24 -1.12 2.24
C VAL A 39 -11.14 -2.11 1.87
N LEU A 40 -11.18 -3.31 2.45
CA LEU A 40 -10.22 -4.37 2.14
C LEU A 40 -10.33 -4.82 0.68
N HIS A 41 -11.54 -5.02 0.17
CA HIS A 41 -11.78 -5.42 -1.21
C HIS A 41 -11.37 -4.34 -2.20
N GLU A 42 -11.62 -3.06 -1.92
CA GLU A 42 -11.17 -1.94 -2.74
C GLU A 42 -9.64 -1.89 -2.80
N PHE A 43 -8.97 -2.08 -1.67
CA PHE A 43 -7.51 -2.17 -1.61
C PHE A 43 -6.98 -3.35 -2.42
N MET A 44 -7.56 -4.55 -2.25
CA MET A 44 -7.19 -5.75 -2.99
C MET A 44 -7.42 -5.60 -4.50
N ALA A 45 -8.48 -4.91 -4.90
CA ALA A 45 -8.79 -4.67 -6.31
C ALA A 45 -7.70 -3.87 -7.04
N ARG A 46 -6.99 -2.96 -6.37
CA ARG A 46 -5.86 -2.21 -6.95
C ARG A 46 -4.72 -3.13 -7.37
N ARG A 47 -4.54 -4.26 -6.67
CA ARG A 47 -3.52 -5.27 -6.98
C ARG A 47 -4.02 -6.29 -8.01
N ALA A 48 -5.32 -6.61 -8.03
CA ALA A 48 -5.90 -7.68 -8.84
C ALA A 48 -5.60 -7.50 -10.35
N PRO A 49 -5.40 -8.59 -11.09
CA PRO A 49 -5.19 -8.52 -12.54
C PRO A 49 -6.48 -8.14 -13.28
N GLY A 50 -6.35 -7.54 -14.47
CA GLY A 50 -7.49 -7.26 -15.36
C GLY A 50 -8.24 -5.96 -15.12
N ASN A 51 -7.79 -5.12 -14.18
CA ASN A 51 -8.42 -3.82 -13.89
C ASN A 51 -7.97 -2.68 -14.80
N SER A 52 -7.04 -2.92 -15.73
CA SER A 52 -6.53 -1.93 -16.68
C SER A 52 -6.27 -2.59 -18.02
N LEU A 53 -6.49 -1.86 -19.13
CA LEU A 53 -6.11 -2.27 -20.49
C LEU A 53 -4.60 -2.47 -20.65
N LEU A 54 -3.80 -1.96 -19.71
CA LEU A 54 -2.34 -2.05 -19.68
C LEU A 54 -1.84 -3.21 -18.81
N SER A 55 -2.74 -4.02 -18.23
CA SER A 55 -2.41 -5.18 -17.40
C SER A 55 -2.73 -6.49 -18.13
N THR A 56 -2.29 -7.62 -17.55
CA THR A 56 -2.60 -8.96 -18.03
C THR A 56 -4.10 -9.19 -18.21
N SER A 57 -4.47 -9.99 -19.20
CA SER A 57 -5.85 -10.43 -19.47
C SER A 57 -6.37 -11.50 -18.48
N ARG A 58 -5.56 -11.93 -17.51
CA ARG A 58 -5.98 -12.85 -16.43
C ARG A 58 -7.06 -12.19 -15.58
N LYS A 59 -8.06 -12.94 -15.16
CA LYS A 59 -9.16 -12.48 -14.31
C LYS A 59 -9.19 -13.28 -13.01
N GLU A 60 -8.72 -12.68 -11.93
CA GLU A 60 -8.77 -13.24 -10.58
C GLU A 60 -9.28 -12.16 -9.63
N PRO A 61 -10.44 -12.33 -9.02
CA PRO A 61 -11.04 -11.29 -8.17
C PRO A 61 -10.29 -11.08 -6.84
N ASP A 62 -9.40 -11.99 -6.45
CA ASP A 62 -8.60 -11.96 -5.22
C ASP A 62 -9.42 -11.74 -3.93
N ILE A 63 -10.63 -12.29 -3.88
CA ILE A 63 -11.52 -12.18 -2.73
C ILE A 63 -11.08 -13.19 -1.67
N PRO A 64 -10.67 -12.75 -0.47
CA PRO A 64 -10.28 -13.65 0.61
C PRO A 64 -11.48 -14.28 1.31
N GLU A 65 -11.38 -15.57 1.63
CA GLU A 65 -12.23 -16.24 2.59
C GLU A 65 -11.53 -16.27 3.95
N PHE A 66 -12.19 -15.75 4.98
CA PHE A 66 -11.68 -15.79 6.35
C PHE A 66 -12.05 -17.12 7.00
N VAL A 67 -11.05 -17.86 7.47
CA VAL A 67 -11.19 -19.21 8.05
C VAL A 67 -11.18 -19.16 9.57
N SER A 68 -10.39 -18.24 10.17
CA SER A 68 -10.27 -18.06 11.62
C SER A 68 -9.86 -16.65 11.98
N GLY A 69 -9.86 -16.33 13.28
CA GLY A 69 -9.39 -15.07 13.84
C GLY A 69 -10.39 -13.93 13.81
N ILE A 70 -11.62 -14.19 13.37
CA ILE A 70 -12.68 -13.19 13.25
C ILE A 70 -14.01 -13.67 13.79
N ARG A 71 -14.82 -12.72 14.24
CA ARG A 71 -16.24 -12.89 14.57
C ARG A 71 -17.08 -12.08 13.58
N SER A 72 -18.24 -12.60 13.22
CA SER A 72 -19.23 -11.80 12.50
C SER A 72 -19.72 -10.69 13.42
N GLY A 73 -19.74 -9.45 12.93
CA GLY A 73 -20.25 -8.32 13.70
C GLY A 73 -21.71 -8.57 14.16
N SER A 74 -22.00 -8.17 15.39
CA SER A 74 -23.33 -8.36 16.04
C SER A 74 -24.48 -7.64 15.35
N SER A 75 -24.25 -6.82 14.35
CA SER A 75 -25.25 -5.98 13.66
C SER A 75 -25.72 -6.55 12.32
N GLY A 76 -25.76 -7.85 12.10
CA GLY A 76 -26.36 -8.45 10.89
C GLY A 76 -25.85 -7.93 9.53
N ASN A 77 -24.94 -6.97 9.53
CA ASN A 77 -24.34 -6.39 8.34
C ASN A 77 -23.01 -7.12 8.09
N SER A 78 -22.99 -8.02 7.12
CA SER A 78 -21.88 -8.92 6.79
C SER A 78 -20.61 -8.22 6.29
N ARG A 79 -20.56 -6.89 6.29
CA ARG A 79 -19.45 -6.09 5.73
C ARG A 79 -18.36 -5.72 6.73
N ASN A 80 -18.65 -5.76 8.03
CA ASN A 80 -17.67 -5.49 9.08
C ASN A 80 -17.42 -6.77 9.87
N LEU A 81 -16.17 -7.12 10.04
CA LEU A 81 -15.70 -8.21 10.86
C LEU A 81 -14.96 -7.64 12.07
N THR A 82 -14.99 -8.35 13.17
CA THR A 82 -14.23 -8.00 14.38
C THR A 82 -13.25 -9.12 14.68
N THR A 83 -12.02 -8.79 14.99
CA THR A 83 -11.01 -9.77 15.36
C THR A 83 -11.32 -10.35 16.75
N ASP A 84 -10.99 -11.63 16.96
CA ASP A 84 -11.13 -12.28 18.26
C ASP A 84 -9.83 -12.39 19.06
N GLY A 85 -8.72 -11.88 18.50
CA GLY A 85 -7.39 -11.94 19.08
C GLY A 85 -6.62 -13.22 18.78
N SER A 86 -7.25 -14.21 18.16
CA SER A 86 -6.56 -15.41 17.67
C SER A 86 -5.93 -15.17 16.28
N GLU A 87 -5.23 -16.18 15.76
CA GLU A 87 -4.61 -16.11 14.43
C GLU A 87 -5.66 -15.94 13.33
N ILE A 88 -5.53 -14.84 12.57
CA ILE A 88 -6.34 -14.58 11.38
C ILE A 88 -5.81 -15.46 10.24
N ARG A 89 -6.65 -16.33 9.70
CA ARG A 89 -6.32 -17.15 8.55
C ARG A 89 -7.25 -16.85 7.39
N THR A 90 -6.65 -16.61 6.21
CA THR A 90 -7.41 -16.38 4.97
C THR A 90 -6.93 -17.28 3.85
N ILE A 91 -7.85 -17.59 2.92
CA ILE A 91 -7.60 -18.40 1.74
C ILE A 91 -8.19 -17.67 0.52
N ILE A 92 -7.45 -17.68 -0.59
CA ILE A 92 -7.91 -17.30 -1.93
C ILE A 92 -7.79 -18.53 -2.82
N TYR A 93 -8.87 -18.99 -3.43
CA TYR A 93 -8.86 -20.08 -4.39
C TYR A 93 -8.41 -19.59 -5.78
N ASN A 94 -7.50 -20.33 -6.42
CA ASN A 94 -7.07 -20.05 -7.78
C ASN A 94 -8.10 -20.61 -8.75
N ARG A 95 -8.73 -19.76 -9.58
CA ARG A 95 -9.80 -20.13 -10.48
C ARG A 95 -9.40 -20.11 -11.96
N ASP A 96 -8.47 -19.25 -12.36
CA ASP A 96 -8.00 -19.09 -13.77
C ASP A 96 -6.57 -19.63 -13.93
N VAL A 97 -6.41 -20.96 -13.80
CA VAL A 97 -5.13 -21.67 -13.92
C VAL A 97 -5.04 -22.34 -15.29
N LYS A 98 -4.08 -21.89 -16.13
CA LYS A 98 -3.75 -22.52 -17.44
C LYS A 98 -2.34 -23.05 -17.41
N SER A 99 -2.18 -24.30 -17.00
CA SER A 99 -0.86 -24.95 -16.86
C SER A 99 -0.20 -25.30 -18.21
N SER A 100 -0.97 -25.38 -19.31
CA SER A 100 -0.47 -25.68 -20.64
C SER A 100 0.52 -24.64 -21.18
N ASP A 101 0.42 -23.40 -20.73
CA ASP A 101 1.27 -22.29 -21.22
C ASP A 101 2.74 -22.46 -20.82
N TYR A 102 3.04 -23.31 -19.83
CA TYR A 102 4.37 -23.52 -19.26
C TYR A 102 5.02 -24.87 -19.63
N SER A 103 4.31 -25.79 -20.29
CA SER A 103 4.81 -27.12 -20.62
C SER A 103 5.99 -27.10 -21.58
N LYS A 104 6.06 -26.11 -22.49
CA LYS A 104 7.13 -25.97 -23.49
C LYS A 104 8.44 -25.38 -22.93
N ILE A 105 8.42 -24.82 -21.74
CA ILE A 105 9.56 -24.12 -21.13
C ILE A 105 10.03 -24.81 -19.84
N SER A 106 9.54 -26.02 -19.57
CA SER A 106 9.84 -26.76 -18.33
C SER A 106 11.31 -27.12 -18.16
N ASN A 107 12.06 -27.20 -19.26
CA ASN A 107 13.47 -27.60 -19.24
C ASN A 107 14.45 -26.46 -19.55
N THR A 108 13.96 -25.24 -19.68
CA THR A 108 14.76 -24.06 -20.03
C THR A 108 14.40 -22.89 -19.09
N PRO A 109 15.33 -22.38 -18.25
CA PRO A 109 15.02 -21.30 -17.33
C PRO A 109 14.82 -19.96 -18.07
N ARG A 110 13.83 -19.19 -17.64
CA ARG A 110 13.64 -17.83 -18.12
C ARG A 110 14.77 -16.92 -17.60
N PRO A 111 15.48 -16.20 -18.46
CA PRO A 111 16.47 -15.21 -18.03
C PRO A 111 15.84 -14.19 -17.06
N GLY A 112 16.54 -13.89 -15.95
CA GLY A 112 16.06 -12.93 -14.96
C GLY A 112 14.90 -13.40 -14.06
N HIS A 113 14.40 -14.63 -14.23
CA HIS A 113 13.43 -15.27 -13.33
C HIS A 113 14.12 -16.15 -12.30
N ALA A 114 13.37 -16.61 -11.29
CA ALA A 114 13.87 -17.52 -10.26
C ALA A 114 14.02 -18.98 -10.72
N ASP A 115 13.69 -19.32 -11.97
CA ASP A 115 13.62 -20.70 -12.47
C ASP A 115 14.93 -21.45 -12.22
N TYR A 116 16.06 -20.91 -12.66
CA TYR A 116 17.38 -21.54 -12.48
C TYR A 116 17.77 -21.68 -11.00
N THR A 117 17.62 -20.60 -10.26
CA THR A 117 18.02 -20.58 -8.84
C THR A 117 17.14 -21.48 -7.97
N ALA A 118 15.85 -21.58 -8.30
CA ALA A 118 14.92 -22.53 -7.67
C ALA A 118 15.27 -23.96 -8.01
N HIS A 119 15.55 -24.26 -9.29
CA HIS A 119 15.98 -25.59 -9.73
C HIS A 119 17.20 -26.06 -8.95
N VAL A 120 18.25 -25.26 -8.88
CA VAL A 120 19.47 -25.58 -8.11
C VAL A 120 19.16 -25.76 -6.63
N LYS A 121 18.37 -24.86 -6.04
CA LYS A 121 18.08 -24.89 -4.60
C LYS A 121 17.26 -26.10 -4.18
N TYR A 122 16.29 -26.50 -4.99
CA TYR A 122 15.33 -27.56 -4.67
C TYR A 122 15.59 -28.89 -5.41
N GLY A 123 16.69 -28.96 -6.18
CA GLY A 123 17.09 -30.19 -6.89
C GLY A 123 16.06 -30.62 -7.95
N GLY A 124 15.41 -29.66 -8.63
CA GLY A 124 14.43 -29.94 -9.67
C GLY A 124 13.05 -30.40 -9.19
N THR A 125 12.79 -30.31 -7.87
CA THR A 125 11.50 -30.71 -7.27
C THR A 125 10.51 -29.54 -7.11
N GLU A 126 10.88 -28.33 -7.51
CA GLU A 126 10.06 -27.14 -7.41
C GLU A 126 8.87 -27.18 -8.39
N ASP A 127 7.74 -26.58 -7.98
CA ASP A 127 6.63 -26.31 -8.91
C ASP A 127 6.92 -25.02 -9.67
N SER A 128 7.50 -25.14 -10.88
CA SER A 128 7.86 -24.01 -11.74
C SER A 128 6.67 -23.38 -12.48
N ARG A 129 5.48 -24.03 -12.44
CA ARG A 129 4.29 -23.55 -13.16
C ARG A 129 3.86 -22.16 -12.67
N GLY A 130 3.80 -21.20 -13.60
CA GLY A 130 3.46 -19.81 -13.29
C GLY A 130 4.40 -19.11 -12.31
N GLY A 131 5.62 -19.64 -12.13
CA GLY A 131 6.60 -19.16 -11.15
C GLY A 131 6.39 -19.69 -9.73
N GLY A 132 5.43 -20.58 -9.51
CA GLY A 132 5.23 -21.28 -8.24
C GLY A 132 5.15 -20.33 -7.02
N ALA A 133 6.01 -20.55 -6.05
CA ALA A 133 6.15 -19.72 -4.85
C ALA A 133 6.85 -18.38 -5.10
N PHE A 134 7.53 -18.21 -6.25
CA PHE A 134 8.22 -16.97 -6.65
C PHE A 134 7.34 -16.05 -7.51
N SER A 135 6.10 -16.44 -7.75
CA SER A 135 5.15 -15.68 -8.53
C SER A 135 4.70 -14.41 -7.83
N GLY A 136 4.50 -13.31 -8.60
CA GLY A 136 3.83 -12.10 -8.10
C GLY A 136 2.42 -12.36 -7.55
N ARG A 137 1.80 -13.52 -7.85
CA ARG A 137 0.53 -13.97 -7.26
C ARG A 137 0.60 -14.05 -5.73
N MET A 138 1.78 -14.39 -5.18
CA MET A 138 2.00 -14.53 -3.75
C MET A 138 1.94 -13.18 -2.99
N THR A 139 1.86 -12.06 -3.68
CA THR A 139 1.61 -10.76 -3.04
C THR A 139 0.14 -10.53 -2.66
N ALA A 140 -0.81 -11.33 -3.18
CA ALA A 140 -2.21 -11.16 -2.78
C ALA A 140 -2.45 -11.44 -1.29
N PRO A 141 -1.93 -12.53 -0.68
CA PRO A 141 -1.95 -12.72 0.77
C PRO A 141 -1.27 -11.61 1.57
N LEU A 142 -0.15 -11.06 1.07
CA LEU A 142 0.51 -9.89 1.68
C LEU A 142 -0.41 -8.68 1.70
N CYS A 143 -1.12 -8.42 0.60
CA CYS A 143 -2.09 -7.32 0.51
C CYS A 143 -3.29 -7.50 1.45
N ILE A 144 -3.73 -8.73 1.73
CA ILE A 144 -4.76 -8.96 2.76
C ILE A 144 -4.23 -8.53 4.13
N ALA A 145 -3.06 -9.02 4.53
CA ALA A 145 -2.44 -8.67 5.81
C ALA A 145 -2.22 -7.16 5.93
N GLY A 146 -1.62 -6.54 4.89
CA GLY A 146 -1.38 -5.10 4.85
C GLY A 146 -2.66 -4.28 4.85
N GLY A 147 -3.71 -4.72 4.16
CA GLY A 147 -5.01 -4.05 4.17
C GLY A 147 -5.71 -4.08 5.53
N ILE A 148 -5.53 -5.15 6.32
CA ILE A 148 -5.95 -5.22 7.72
C ILE A 148 -5.11 -4.25 8.57
N CYS A 149 -3.79 -4.28 8.43
CA CYS A 149 -2.89 -3.39 9.17
C CYS A 149 -3.12 -1.91 8.84
N LYS A 150 -3.41 -1.54 7.57
CA LYS A 150 -3.75 -0.16 7.19
C LYS A 150 -4.99 0.35 7.92
N GLN A 151 -6.02 -0.48 8.07
CA GLN A 151 -7.23 -0.09 8.80
C GLN A 151 -6.92 0.11 10.29
N LEU A 152 -6.14 -0.78 10.90
CA LEU A 152 -5.71 -0.65 12.28
C LEU A 152 -4.86 0.63 12.53
N LEU A 153 -3.97 0.96 11.61
CA LEU A 153 -3.14 2.15 11.66
C LEU A 153 -3.95 3.43 11.49
N ALA A 154 -4.95 3.41 10.61
CA ALA A 154 -5.83 4.56 10.38
C ALA A 154 -6.63 4.97 11.63
N GLU A 155 -6.97 4.01 12.51
CA GLU A 155 -7.57 4.31 13.83
C GLU A 155 -6.65 5.12 14.75
N SER A 156 -5.34 5.11 14.48
CA SER A 156 -4.31 5.89 15.21
C SER A 156 -3.83 7.10 14.41
N GLY A 157 -4.51 7.47 13.32
CA GLY A 157 -4.13 8.61 12.48
C GLY A 157 -2.91 8.37 11.59
N ILE A 158 -2.43 7.12 11.46
CA ILE A 158 -1.28 6.77 10.64
C ILE A 158 -1.75 6.27 9.28
N TYR A 159 -1.27 6.89 8.21
CA TYR A 159 -1.65 6.59 6.85
C TYR A 159 -0.44 6.23 6.00
N ILE A 160 -0.60 5.23 5.13
CA ILE A 160 0.44 4.77 4.21
C ILE A 160 -0.10 4.86 2.80
N ASN A 161 0.57 5.65 1.97
CA ASN A 161 0.18 5.89 0.59
C ASN A 161 1.38 5.66 -0.33
N ALA A 162 1.15 4.94 -1.43
CA ALA A 162 2.15 4.79 -2.47
C ALA A 162 1.58 5.17 -3.84
N SER A 163 2.46 5.63 -4.71
CA SER A 163 2.14 6.00 -6.09
C SER A 163 3.30 5.64 -7.03
N ILE A 164 3.01 5.55 -8.31
CA ILE A 164 4.04 5.43 -9.34
C ILE A 164 4.85 6.73 -9.33
N HIS A 165 6.16 6.63 -9.14
CA HIS A 165 7.07 7.77 -9.29
C HIS A 165 7.45 7.96 -10.76
N ASP A 166 7.96 6.91 -11.40
CA ASP A 166 8.23 6.87 -12.82
C ASP A 166 8.08 5.46 -13.39
N ILE A 167 8.00 5.37 -14.72
CA ILE A 167 8.17 4.12 -15.47
C ILE A 167 9.20 4.37 -16.55
N HIS A 168 10.25 3.55 -16.58
CA HIS A 168 11.38 3.69 -17.52
C HIS A 168 12.04 5.08 -17.48
N GLY A 169 12.07 5.70 -16.29
CA GLY A 169 12.60 7.05 -16.07
C GLY A 169 11.67 8.18 -16.51
N ASN A 170 10.46 7.88 -16.99
CA ASN A 170 9.47 8.88 -17.38
C ASN A 170 8.47 9.10 -16.24
N ALA A 171 8.59 10.23 -15.55
CA ALA A 171 7.71 10.65 -14.47
C ALA A 171 6.51 11.49 -14.97
N GLU A 172 6.62 12.12 -16.15
CA GLU A 172 5.58 13.00 -16.69
C GLU A 172 4.41 12.20 -17.29
N ASP A 173 4.72 11.16 -18.10
CA ASP A 173 3.73 10.25 -18.68
C ASP A 173 4.18 8.79 -18.55
N PRO A 174 4.18 8.24 -17.32
CA PRO A 174 4.65 6.88 -17.08
C PRO A 174 3.83 5.82 -17.82
N LEU A 175 2.54 6.06 -18.07
CA LEU A 175 1.69 5.07 -18.75
C LEU A 175 2.00 4.94 -20.25
N SER A 176 2.58 5.95 -20.90
CA SER A 176 3.02 5.85 -22.29
C SER A 176 4.13 4.81 -22.47
N GLU A 177 5.02 4.67 -21.48
CA GLU A 177 6.12 3.70 -21.54
C GLU A 177 5.61 2.26 -21.48
N ILE A 178 4.52 2.01 -20.73
CA ILE A 178 3.87 0.68 -20.73
C ILE A 178 3.33 0.34 -22.11
N LYS A 179 2.68 1.30 -22.79
CA LYS A 179 2.16 1.11 -24.15
C LYS A 179 3.29 0.83 -25.14
N LYS A 180 4.40 1.55 -25.05
CA LYS A 180 5.59 1.30 -25.89
C LYS A 180 6.13 -0.10 -25.69
N ALA A 181 6.30 -0.53 -24.43
CA ALA A 181 6.76 -1.88 -24.10
C ALA A 181 5.82 -2.97 -24.68
N GLN A 182 4.51 -2.75 -24.55
CA GLN A 182 3.50 -3.66 -25.07
C GLN A 182 3.60 -3.83 -26.60
N VAL A 183 3.78 -2.72 -27.34
CA VAL A 183 3.99 -2.75 -28.80
C VAL A 183 5.28 -3.49 -29.18
N LEU A 184 6.33 -3.30 -28.38
CA LEU A 184 7.62 -3.95 -28.57
C LEU A 184 7.64 -5.43 -28.14
N ARG A 185 6.56 -5.96 -27.56
CA ARG A 185 6.46 -7.29 -26.92
C ARG A 185 7.50 -7.49 -25.82
N ASP A 186 7.86 -6.41 -25.14
CA ASP A 186 8.86 -6.35 -24.09
C ASP A 186 8.22 -5.94 -22.77
N SER A 187 9.01 -5.70 -21.75
CA SER A 187 8.58 -5.23 -20.45
C SER A 187 9.43 -4.06 -19.96
N VAL A 188 8.84 -3.23 -19.10
CA VAL A 188 9.51 -2.11 -18.44
C VAL A 188 9.34 -2.18 -16.94
N GLY A 189 10.33 -1.67 -16.21
CA GLY A 189 10.30 -1.41 -14.79
C GLY A 189 10.02 0.06 -14.51
N GLY A 190 10.16 0.44 -13.25
CA GLY A 190 10.01 1.82 -12.80
C GLY A 190 10.19 1.92 -11.30
N THR A 191 9.86 3.06 -10.75
CA THR A 191 9.96 3.33 -9.32
C THR A 191 8.60 3.68 -8.71
N ILE A 192 8.44 3.35 -7.44
CA ILE A 192 7.25 3.62 -6.62
C ILE A 192 7.69 4.50 -5.46
N SER A 193 7.06 5.65 -5.27
CA SER A 193 7.20 6.45 -4.05
C SER A 193 6.18 5.98 -3.01
N CYS A 194 6.62 5.90 -1.75
CA CYS A 194 5.76 5.57 -0.62
C CYS A 194 5.98 6.58 0.50
N THR A 195 4.87 7.03 1.10
CA THR A 195 4.86 7.98 2.22
C THR A 195 4.07 7.38 3.38
N ILE A 196 4.62 7.46 4.57
CA ILE A 196 3.96 7.16 5.85
C ILE A 196 3.76 8.49 6.56
N SER A 197 2.53 8.88 6.80
CA SER A 197 2.18 10.12 7.50
C SER A 197 1.50 9.83 8.83
N GLY A 198 1.64 10.75 9.78
CA GLY A 198 1.02 10.67 11.11
C GLY A 198 1.72 9.71 12.08
N LEU A 199 2.95 9.27 11.79
CA LEU A 199 3.76 8.53 12.75
C LEU A 199 4.57 9.52 13.59
N ASP A 200 4.35 9.50 14.91
CA ASP A 200 5.07 10.36 15.85
C ASP A 200 6.59 10.08 15.85
N ALA A 201 7.37 11.02 16.37
CA ALA A 201 8.79 10.80 16.64
C ALA A 201 8.98 9.72 17.71
N GLY A 202 10.02 8.88 17.55
CA GLY A 202 10.42 7.92 18.58
C GLY A 202 10.16 6.46 18.28
N TYR A 203 9.58 6.12 17.10
CA TYR A 203 9.42 4.71 16.66
C TYR A 203 10.68 4.20 15.98
N GLY A 204 11.04 2.96 16.25
CA GLY A 204 12.26 2.32 15.74
C GLY A 204 13.38 2.31 16.78
N GLY A 205 14.62 2.14 16.33
CA GLY A 205 15.77 2.02 17.21
C GLY A 205 17.10 2.02 16.47
N PRO A 206 18.23 1.95 17.19
CA PRO A 206 19.54 1.96 16.56
C PRO A 206 19.84 0.62 15.86
N LEU A 207 20.73 0.65 14.87
CA LEU A 207 21.28 -0.51 14.18
C LEU A 207 20.19 -1.43 13.58
N PHE A 208 20.06 -2.65 14.07
CA PHE A 208 19.15 -3.67 13.54
C PHE A 208 17.68 -3.40 13.86
N GLU A 209 17.42 -2.47 14.74
CA GLU A 209 16.06 -2.02 15.11
C GLU A 209 15.58 -0.82 14.27
N GLY A 210 16.45 -0.33 13.36
CA GLY A 210 16.18 0.83 12.53
C GLY A 210 15.02 0.63 11.58
N LEU A 211 14.20 1.68 11.44
CA LEU A 211 13.03 1.71 10.57
C LEU A 211 13.37 1.37 9.12
N GLU A 212 14.45 1.96 8.58
CA GLU A 212 14.87 1.71 7.20
C GLU A 212 15.15 0.24 6.96
N GLY A 213 15.88 -0.42 7.89
CA GLY A 213 16.19 -1.83 7.81
C GLY A 213 14.95 -2.72 7.84
N ARG A 214 14.02 -2.43 8.75
CA ARG A 214 12.77 -3.19 8.90
C ARG A 214 11.83 -3.00 7.71
N ILE A 215 11.68 -1.79 7.21
CA ILE A 215 10.90 -1.53 6.00
C ILE A 215 11.54 -2.22 4.80
N ALA A 216 12.86 -2.11 4.65
CA ALA A 216 13.58 -2.73 3.55
C ALA A 216 13.43 -4.27 3.57
N GLU A 217 13.52 -4.93 4.70
CA GLU A 217 13.39 -6.39 4.84
C GLU A 217 12.10 -6.90 4.19
N ILE A 218 10.96 -6.33 4.56
CA ILE A 218 9.67 -6.81 4.06
C ILE A 218 9.40 -6.33 2.63
N VAL A 219 9.86 -5.13 2.24
CA VAL A 219 9.72 -4.61 0.88
C VAL A 219 10.52 -5.44 -0.11
N TYR A 220 11.73 -5.90 0.24
CA TYR A 220 12.51 -6.82 -0.61
C TYR A 220 11.88 -8.21 -0.74
N ALA A 221 10.95 -8.61 0.12
CA ALA A 221 10.17 -9.84 -0.07
C ALA A 221 9.15 -9.74 -1.23
N ILE A 222 8.83 -8.53 -1.71
CA ILE A 222 7.98 -8.33 -2.89
C ILE A 222 8.78 -8.73 -4.14
N PRO A 223 8.27 -9.66 -4.97
CA PRO A 223 8.95 -10.04 -6.20
C PRO A 223 9.24 -8.85 -7.11
N ALA A 224 10.42 -8.85 -7.73
CA ALA A 224 10.94 -7.82 -8.64
C ALA A 224 11.45 -6.53 -7.99
N VAL A 225 11.36 -6.35 -6.68
CA VAL A 225 12.07 -5.26 -5.99
C VAL A 225 13.58 -5.44 -6.14
N LYS A 226 14.29 -4.34 -6.46
CA LYS A 226 15.74 -4.31 -6.69
C LYS A 226 16.46 -3.18 -5.96
N GLY A 227 15.74 -2.24 -5.41
CA GLY A 227 16.31 -1.13 -4.66
C GLY A 227 15.26 -0.49 -3.77
N ILE A 228 15.72 0.12 -2.70
CA ILE A 228 14.96 1.02 -1.83
C ILE A 228 15.89 2.15 -1.40
N GLU A 229 15.39 3.36 -1.35
CA GLU A 229 16.11 4.52 -0.84
C GLU A 229 15.15 5.41 -0.05
N PHE A 230 15.66 6.01 1.03
CA PHE A 230 14.89 6.87 1.93
C PHE A 230 15.29 8.33 1.74
N GLY A 231 14.31 9.24 1.75
CA GLY A 231 14.53 10.67 1.54
C GLY A 231 15.28 10.96 0.22
N ALA A 232 16.37 11.72 0.30
CA ALA A 232 17.25 12.02 -0.83
C ALA A 232 17.97 10.78 -1.38
N GLY A 233 18.06 9.68 -0.58
CA GLY A 233 18.65 8.43 -1.01
C GLY A 233 20.05 8.58 -1.58
N PHE A 234 20.30 8.08 -2.80
CA PHE A 234 21.61 8.18 -3.46
C PHE A 234 22.02 9.63 -3.81
N GLU A 235 21.08 10.56 -3.96
CA GLU A 235 21.40 11.96 -4.22
C GLU A 235 22.13 12.62 -3.04
N SER A 236 21.89 12.15 -1.80
CA SER A 236 22.60 12.65 -0.61
C SER A 236 24.13 12.51 -0.73
N THR A 237 24.62 11.54 -1.51
CA THR A 237 26.07 11.34 -1.73
C THR A 237 26.73 12.45 -2.54
N ARG A 238 25.94 13.34 -3.14
CA ARG A 238 26.39 14.50 -3.93
C ARG A 238 26.21 15.81 -3.20
N MET A 239 25.61 15.77 -2.01
CA MET A 239 25.34 16.94 -1.16
C MET A 239 26.47 17.13 -0.14
N TYR A 240 26.75 18.37 0.20
CA TYR A 240 27.50 18.67 1.43
C TYR A 240 26.62 18.48 2.66
N GLY A 241 27.21 18.25 3.82
CA GLY A 241 26.45 18.07 5.06
C GLY A 241 25.51 19.24 5.36
N SER A 242 25.92 20.47 5.05
CA SER A 242 25.08 21.66 5.18
C SER A 242 23.88 21.72 4.23
N GLU A 243 23.91 20.97 3.14
CA GLU A 243 22.81 20.87 2.17
C GLU A 243 21.88 19.70 2.49
N ASN A 244 22.45 18.61 3.02
CA ASN A 244 21.72 17.40 3.35
C ASN A 244 21.03 17.45 4.71
N ASN A 245 21.61 18.16 5.70
CA ASN A 245 21.07 18.14 7.05
C ASN A 245 19.71 18.85 7.13
N ASP A 246 18.73 18.14 7.66
CA ASP A 246 17.39 18.65 7.87
C ASP A 246 17.37 19.53 9.14
N GLU A 247 17.36 20.87 8.97
CA GLU A 247 17.39 21.82 10.06
C GLU A 247 16.10 21.79 10.88
N PHE A 248 16.21 21.65 12.20
CA PHE A 248 15.08 21.68 13.09
C PHE A 248 14.54 23.09 13.33
N TYR A 249 13.24 23.19 13.48
CA TYR A 249 12.56 24.39 13.94
C TYR A 249 11.30 24.02 14.75
N TYR A 250 10.75 24.98 15.49
CA TYR A 250 9.43 24.84 16.08
C TYR A 250 8.39 25.49 15.18
N ASP A 251 7.33 24.77 14.89
CA ASP A 251 6.14 25.34 14.23
C ASP A 251 5.39 26.31 15.17
N GLU A 252 4.31 26.91 14.68
CA GLU A 252 3.49 27.86 15.45
C GLU A 252 2.85 27.24 16.70
N ARG A 253 2.80 25.92 16.82
CA ARG A 253 2.23 25.15 17.93
C ARG A 253 3.32 24.68 18.92
N GLY A 254 4.58 24.93 18.61
CA GLY A 254 5.70 24.44 19.38
C GLY A 254 6.08 22.99 19.10
N THR A 255 5.58 22.42 17.99
CA THR A 255 5.98 21.09 17.52
C THR A 255 7.35 21.18 16.84
N VAL A 256 8.21 20.20 17.10
CA VAL A 256 9.49 20.08 16.38
C VAL A 256 9.23 19.61 14.95
N CYS A 257 9.73 20.36 13.99
CA CYS A 257 9.67 20.05 12.57
C CYS A 257 11.04 20.21 11.93
N THR A 258 11.20 19.72 10.69
CA THR A 258 12.40 19.94 9.87
C THR A 258 12.07 20.80 8.65
N ARG A 259 13.05 21.63 8.20
CA ARG A 259 12.87 22.53 7.04
C ARG A 259 12.90 21.79 5.71
N THR A 260 13.61 20.68 5.69
CA THR A 260 13.73 19.73 4.56
C THR A 260 13.49 18.32 5.08
N ASN A 261 13.38 17.34 4.22
CA ASN A 261 13.18 15.93 4.60
C ASN A 261 14.15 15.03 3.81
N ASN A 262 15.43 15.44 3.73
CA ASN A 262 16.45 14.70 3.01
C ASN A 262 16.74 13.34 3.63
N CYS A 263 16.57 13.21 4.96
CA CYS A 263 16.70 11.94 5.68
C CYS A 263 15.44 11.05 5.57
N GLY A 264 14.36 11.57 4.99
CA GLY A 264 13.13 10.82 4.77
C GLY A 264 12.36 10.48 6.04
N GLY A 265 12.37 11.35 7.06
CA GLY A 265 11.62 11.20 8.31
C GLY A 265 12.24 10.24 9.31
N ILE A 266 13.52 9.82 9.10
CA ILE A 266 14.20 8.84 9.94
C ILE A 266 15.60 9.34 10.28
N LEU A 267 15.90 9.45 11.56
CA LEU A 267 17.21 9.83 12.07
C LEU A 267 17.74 8.77 13.04
N GLY A 268 18.89 8.17 12.70
CA GLY A 268 19.49 7.12 13.52
C GLY A 268 18.64 5.85 13.64
N GLY A 269 17.78 5.58 12.65
CA GLY A 269 16.85 4.45 12.64
C GLY A 269 15.52 4.70 13.36
N ILE A 270 15.28 5.94 13.82
CA ILE A 270 14.12 6.34 14.61
C ILE A 270 13.33 7.41 13.85
N SER A 271 12.01 7.33 13.87
CA SER A 271 11.14 8.37 13.29
C SER A 271 11.34 9.71 13.99
N ASP A 272 11.38 10.80 13.24
CA ASP A 272 11.56 12.16 13.75
C ASP A 272 10.26 12.98 13.83
N GLY A 273 9.14 12.39 13.41
CA GLY A 273 7.80 12.99 13.40
C GLY A 273 7.41 13.64 12.06
N MET A 274 8.34 13.69 11.10
CA MET A 274 8.03 14.07 9.73
C MET A 274 7.49 12.86 8.96
N ASP A 275 6.92 13.10 7.78
CA ASP A 275 6.50 12.02 6.90
C ASP A 275 7.71 11.13 6.55
N ILE A 276 7.56 9.82 6.70
CA ILE A 276 8.59 8.90 6.23
C ILE A 276 8.41 8.70 4.73
N GLU A 277 9.42 9.06 3.98
CA GLU A 277 9.43 9.01 2.53
C GLU A 277 10.52 8.09 2.00
N PHE A 278 10.12 7.17 1.11
CA PHE A 278 11.07 6.29 0.43
C PHE A 278 10.62 5.93 -0.97
N ARG A 279 11.56 5.48 -1.80
CA ARG A 279 11.31 5.00 -3.17
C ARG A 279 11.77 3.56 -3.33
N VAL A 280 11.02 2.80 -4.15
CA VAL A 280 11.25 1.38 -4.41
C VAL A 280 11.45 1.14 -5.90
N ALA A 281 12.57 0.56 -6.29
CA ALA A 281 12.87 0.18 -7.66
C ALA A 281 12.31 -1.21 -8.00
N ILE A 282 11.52 -1.28 -9.06
CA ILE A 282 10.91 -2.49 -9.59
C ILE A 282 11.51 -2.80 -10.96
N LYS A 283 12.16 -3.97 -11.09
CA LYS A 283 12.71 -4.39 -12.38
C LYS A 283 11.61 -4.79 -13.38
N PRO A 284 11.90 -4.78 -14.70
CA PRO A 284 11.02 -5.34 -15.72
C PRO A 284 10.67 -6.81 -15.46
N THR A 285 9.50 -7.25 -15.90
CA THR A 285 9.12 -8.67 -15.83
C THR A 285 10.00 -9.51 -16.76
N PRO A 286 10.50 -10.66 -16.31
CA PRO A 286 11.40 -11.49 -17.12
C PRO A 286 10.67 -12.27 -18.22
N SER A 287 9.36 -12.46 -18.12
CA SER A 287 8.55 -13.18 -19.11
C SER A 287 8.13 -12.23 -20.22
N ILE A 288 8.84 -12.25 -21.34
CA ILE A 288 8.61 -11.39 -22.51
C ILE A 288 8.44 -12.23 -23.77
N ALA A 289 7.66 -11.73 -24.72
CA ALA A 289 7.43 -12.37 -26.01
C ALA A 289 8.48 -11.90 -27.04
N ARG A 290 9.74 -11.99 -26.63
CA ARG A 290 10.93 -11.76 -27.46
C ARG A 290 11.93 -12.90 -27.24
N PRO A 291 12.67 -13.30 -28.28
CA PRO A 291 13.71 -14.31 -28.16
C PRO A 291 14.78 -13.90 -27.15
N GLN A 292 15.10 -14.79 -26.23
CA GLN A 292 16.13 -14.60 -25.20
C GLN A 292 17.03 -15.84 -25.15
N LYS A 293 18.33 -15.62 -25.05
CA LYS A 293 19.30 -16.72 -24.86
C LYS A 293 19.17 -17.29 -23.45
N THR A 294 19.22 -18.60 -23.34
CA THR A 294 19.17 -19.35 -22.10
C THR A 294 19.94 -20.67 -22.21
N ILE A 295 19.77 -21.57 -21.27
CA ILE A 295 20.39 -22.90 -21.22
C ILE A 295 19.33 -23.99 -21.13
N VAL A 296 19.71 -25.22 -21.41
CA VAL A 296 18.93 -26.41 -21.08
C VAL A 296 19.41 -26.95 -19.74
N TYR A 297 18.50 -27.26 -18.81
CA TYR A 297 18.85 -27.82 -17.50
C TYR A 297 19.63 -29.13 -17.67
N ASP A 298 20.56 -29.35 -16.76
CA ASP A 298 21.35 -30.57 -16.65
C ASP A 298 22.09 -30.98 -17.96
N SER A 299 22.36 -29.98 -18.80
CA SER A 299 23.14 -30.11 -20.02
C SER A 299 24.16 -28.97 -20.16
N THR A 300 25.03 -29.04 -21.17
CA THR A 300 25.95 -27.94 -21.54
C THR A 300 25.42 -27.18 -22.77
N GLU A 301 24.16 -27.37 -23.12
CA GLU A 301 23.58 -26.77 -24.31
C GLU A 301 23.00 -25.40 -24.03
N GLU A 302 23.27 -24.46 -24.90
CA GLU A 302 22.57 -23.16 -24.96
C GLU A 302 21.28 -23.33 -25.77
N ALA A 303 20.26 -22.55 -25.37
CA ALA A 303 18.96 -22.53 -26.01
C ALA A 303 18.47 -21.10 -26.23
N GLU A 304 17.40 -20.95 -26.97
CA GLU A 304 16.64 -19.71 -27.08
C GLU A 304 15.21 -19.96 -26.64
N ILE A 305 14.68 -19.01 -25.87
CA ILE A 305 13.32 -19.07 -25.32
C ILE A 305 12.55 -17.80 -25.68
N GLU A 306 11.29 -17.96 -26.06
CA GLU A 306 10.32 -16.88 -26.19
C GLU A 306 9.12 -17.24 -25.32
N VAL A 307 8.78 -16.37 -24.36
CA VAL A 307 7.74 -16.67 -23.39
C VAL A 307 6.42 -16.07 -23.86
N HIS A 308 5.61 -16.92 -24.48
CA HIS A 308 4.26 -16.55 -24.85
C HIS A 308 3.29 -16.73 -23.69
N GLY A 309 2.35 -15.80 -23.51
CA GLY A 309 1.34 -15.91 -22.46
C GLY A 309 0.76 -14.56 -22.06
N ARG A 310 -0.04 -14.59 -20.98
CA ARG A 310 -0.71 -13.42 -20.42
C ARG A 310 0.19 -12.73 -19.38
N HIS A 311 1.26 -12.09 -19.84
CA HIS A 311 2.21 -11.39 -18.97
C HIS A 311 1.92 -9.88 -18.92
N ASP A 312 2.20 -9.27 -17.78
CA ASP A 312 2.13 -7.81 -17.64
C ASP A 312 3.33 -7.17 -18.37
N PRO A 313 3.14 -6.20 -19.26
CA PRO A 313 4.24 -5.43 -19.84
C PRO A 313 4.94 -4.56 -18.78
N CYS A 314 4.24 -4.24 -17.70
CA CYS A 314 4.78 -3.54 -16.54
C CYS A 314 3.98 -3.95 -15.28
N ILE A 315 4.69 -4.36 -14.23
CA ILE A 315 4.06 -4.73 -12.95
C ILE A 315 3.99 -3.57 -11.95
N VAL A 316 4.63 -2.43 -12.22
CA VAL A 316 4.72 -1.29 -11.29
C VAL A 316 3.34 -0.86 -10.79
N PRO A 317 2.30 -0.66 -11.64
CA PRO A 317 0.98 -0.25 -11.16
C PRO A 317 0.36 -1.22 -10.14
N ARG A 318 0.61 -2.53 -10.31
CA ARG A 318 0.11 -3.59 -9.41
C ARG A 318 0.99 -3.78 -8.18
N ALA A 319 2.25 -3.34 -8.24
CA ALA A 319 3.18 -3.38 -7.12
C ALA A 319 2.92 -2.26 -6.11
N VAL A 320 2.31 -1.13 -6.52
CA VAL A 320 1.96 -0.01 -5.63
C VAL A 320 1.24 -0.49 -4.35
N PRO A 321 0.09 -1.17 -4.41
CA PRO A 321 -0.58 -1.64 -3.19
C PRO A 321 0.22 -2.73 -2.45
N CYS A 322 1.15 -3.43 -3.11
CA CYS A 322 2.02 -4.39 -2.44
C CYS A 322 3.06 -3.68 -1.55
N VAL A 323 3.60 -2.54 -2.00
CA VAL A 323 4.51 -1.70 -1.20
C VAL A 323 3.76 -1.12 -0.01
N GLU A 324 2.55 -0.57 -0.20
CA GLU A 324 1.71 -0.10 0.90
C GLU A 324 1.44 -1.21 1.92
N ALA A 325 1.11 -2.41 1.45
CA ALA A 325 0.80 -3.56 2.31
C ALA A 325 2.01 -4.00 3.15
N ALA A 326 3.17 -4.14 2.52
CA ALA A 326 4.40 -4.53 3.19
C ALA A 326 4.76 -3.51 4.29
N THR A 327 4.72 -2.23 3.95
CA THR A 327 4.97 -1.12 4.87
C THR A 327 3.97 -1.12 6.03
N ALA A 328 2.68 -1.35 5.75
CA ALA A 328 1.65 -1.37 6.78
C ALA A 328 1.85 -2.48 7.81
N VAL A 329 2.34 -3.65 7.39
CA VAL A 329 2.65 -4.74 8.32
C VAL A 329 3.77 -4.34 9.28
N VAL A 330 4.85 -3.73 8.80
CA VAL A 330 5.98 -3.28 9.64
C VAL A 330 5.56 -2.18 10.59
N ILE A 331 4.87 -1.15 10.10
CA ILE A 331 4.45 -0.03 10.94
C ILE A 331 3.43 -0.48 11.99
N ALA A 332 2.51 -1.38 11.64
CA ALA A 332 1.59 -1.95 12.61
C ALA A 332 2.32 -2.78 13.68
N ASP A 333 3.34 -3.56 13.30
CA ASP A 333 4.17 -4.31 14.23
C ASP A 333 4.84 -3.39 15.26
N LEU A 334 5.45 -2.29 14.80
CA LEU A 334 6.10 -1.29 15.65
C LEU A 334 5.10 -0.61 16.58
N VAL A 335 3.97 -0.11 16.06
CA VAL A 335 2.96 0.59 16.85
C VAL A 335 2.35 -0.33 17.91
N LEU A 336 2.09 -1.59 17.59
CA LEU A 336 1.58 -2.57 18.55
C LEU A 336 2.61 -2.92 19.62
N THR A 337 3.88 -3.00 19.23
CA THR A 337 4.98 -3.28 20.15
C THR A 337 5.12 -2.15 21.19
N GLU A 338 5.17 -0.89 20.75
CA GLU A 338 5.27 0.27 21.64
C GLU A 338 4.06 0.42 22.57
N LYS A 339 2.84 0.20 22.07
CA LYS A 339 1.64 0.17 22.90
C LYS A 339 1.70 -0.92 23.97
N ALA A 340 2.25 -2.08 23.67
CA ALA A 340 2.44 -3.16 24.64
C ALA A 340 3.46 -2.77 25.72
N PHE A 341 4.59 -2.15 25.38
CA PHE A 341 5.58 -1.64 26.32
C PHE A 341 5.01 -0.55 27.22
N SER A 342 4.31 0.43 26.66
CA SER A 342 3.69 1.52 27.43
C SER A 342 2.66 1.01 28.44
N SER A 343 1.86 0.01 28.06
CA SER A 343 0.89 -0.61 28.97
C SER A 343 1.55 -1.44 30.09
N ALA A 344 2.69 -2.10 29.81
CA ALA A 344 3.44 -2.87 30.78
C ALA A 344 4.17 -1.97 31.79
N THR A 345 4.69 -0.82 31.32
CA THR A 345 5.40 0.15 32.17
C THR A 345 4.43 0.91 33.08
N SER A 346 3.25 1.26 32.60
CA SER A 346 2.17 1.87 33.38
C SER A 346 1.69 0.99 34.54
N LYS A 347 1.78 -0.32 34.42
CA LYS A 347 1.49 -1.28 35.52
C LYS A 347 2.58 -1.35 36.58
N LYS A 348 3.84 -0.98 36.28
CA LYS A 348 4.97 -1.00 37.20
C LYS A 348 5.21 0.32 37.97
N THR A 349 4.71 1.44 37.50
CA THR A 349 4.97 2.76 38.09
C THR A 349 3.78 3.33 38.84
N LYS A 350 3.11 2.53 39.68
CA LYS A 350 2.32 3.10 40.79
C LYS A 350 3.27 3.51 41.94
N GLY A 351 4.11 4.52 41.73
CA GLY A 351 5.01 4.94 42.78
C GLY A 351 6.14 5.89 42.40
N LEU A 352 6.09 6.66 41.33
CA LEU A 352 6.97 7.83 41.18
C LEU A 352 6.31 8.84 40.20
N THR A 353 5.95 9.99 40.72
CA THR A 353 5.44 11.13 39.95
C THR A 353 6.60 11.83 39.26
N THR A 354 6.69 11.70 37.93
CA THR A 354 7.31 12.70 37.05
C THR A 354 6.45 12.83 35.80
N ALA A 355 6.13 14.05 35.44
CA ALA A 355 5.24 14.37 34.32
C ALA A 355 5.77 13.85 33.00
N SER A 356 4.97 13.04 32.30
CA SER A 356 5.20 12.62 30.92
C SER A 356 4.26 13.36 29.99
N PRO A 357 4.67 13.73 28.78
CA PRO A 357 3.78 14.36 27.80
C PRO A 357 2.71 13.37 27.35
N THR A 358 1.51 13.86 27.29
CA THR A 358 0.27 13.14 27.03
C THR A 358 0.16 12.71 25.59
N SER A 359 -0.01 11.41 25.38
CA SER A 359 -0.52 10.79 24.16
C SER A 359 -1.90 11.32 23.80
N ALA A 360 -2.10 11.60 22.53
CA ALA A 360 -3.38 12.01 21.97
C ALA A 360 -4.47 10.98 22.27
N SER A 361 -5.48 11.46 22.91
CA SER A 361 -6.61 10.74 23.47
C SER A 361 -7.74 10.58 22.45
N SER A 362 -8.45 9.47 22.60
CA SER A 362 -9.90 9.35 22.41
C SER A 362 -10.62 10.69 22.60
N PHE A 363 -11.49 11.03 21.67
CA PHE A 363 -12.46 12.13 21.83
C PHE A 363 -13.38 11.85 23.05
N SER A 364 -12.92 12.19 24.23
CA SER A 364 -13.80 12.49 25.35
C SER A 364 -13.95 14.00 25.37
N LEU A 365 -15.19 14.46 25.48
CA LEU A 365 -15.54 15.85 25.72
C LEU A 365 -14.75 16.36 26.94
N VAL A 366 -13.57 16.91 26.70
CA VAL A 366 -12.74 17.55 27.69
C VAL A 366 -13.18 19.00 27.74
N SER A 367 -13.45 19.47 28.93
CA SER A 367 -13.58 20.90 29.28
C SER A 367 -12.26 21.61 28.97
N GLY A 368 -11.99 21.85 27.71
CA GLY A 368 -10.87 22.65 27.23
C GLY A 368 -11.29 24.11 27.11
N ASP A 369 -10.35 25.02 27.30
CA ASP A 369 -10.55 26.44 27.01
C ASP A 369 -11.06 26.61 25.57
N LEU A 370 -12.02 27.49 25.36
CA LEU A 370 -12.66 27.77 24.06
C LEU A 370 -11.64 28.11 22.95
N SER A 371 -10.49 28.65 23.31
CA SER A 371 -9.38 28.94 22.39
C SER A 371 -8.78 27.67 21.80
N HIS A 372 -8.59 26.62 22.58
CA HIS A 372 -8.06 25.33 22.12
C HIS A 372 -9.03 24.64 21.21
N LEU A 373 -10.32 24.65 21.50
CA LEU A 373 -11.34 24.06 20.65
C LEU A 373 -11.43 24.78 19.29
N ARG A 374 -11.32 26.10 19.27
CA ARG A 374 -11.28 26.90 18.05
C ARG A 374 -10.05 26.58 17.19
N SER A 375 -8.86 26.50 17.80
CA SER A 375 -7.64 26.11 17.07
C SER A 375 -7.73 24.74 16.45
N SER A 376 -8.36 23.77 17.12
CA SER A 376 -8.59 22.44 16.55
C SER A 376 -9.56 22.48 15.35
N ILE A 377 -10.57 23.35 15.38
CA ILE A 377 -11.47 23.57 14.25
C ILE A 377 -10.70 24.21 13.07
N ASP A 378 -9.89 25.25 13.34
CA ASP A 378 -9.10 25.94 12.32
C ASP A 378 -8.15 24.98 11.59
N GLU A 379 -7.59 24.01 12.31
CA GLU A 379 -6.74 22.96 11.72
C GLU A 379 -7.52 22.05 10.77
N ILE A 380 -8.69 21.58 11.20
CA ILE A 380 -9.57 20.76 10.36
C ILE A 380 -10.00 21.55 9.12
N ASP A 381 -10.29 22.84 9.26
CA ASP A 381 -10.67 23.71 8.17
C ASP A 381 -9.57 23.85 7.11
N LEU A 382 -8.29 23.94 7.53
CA LEU A 382 -7.15 23.94 6.60
C LEU A 382 -7.03 22.62 5.82
N GLN A 383 -7.24 21.49 6.48
CA GLN A 383 -7.24 20.17 5.82
C GLN A 383 -8.42 20.05 4.86
N LEU A 384 -9.61 20.50 5.24
CA LEU A 384 -10.80 20.52 4.38
C LEU A 384 -10.57 21.40 3.14
N LEU A 385 -9.95 22.59 3.31
CA LEU A 385 -9.61 23.48 2.21
C LEU A 385 -8.71 22.77 1.19
N ALA A 386 -7.63 22.14 1.64
CA ALA A 386 -6.71 21.42 0.76
C ALA A 386 -7.40 20.27 -0.01
N LEU A 387 -8.28 19.51 0.67
CA LEU A 387 -9.06 18.44 0.03
C LEU A 387 -10.08 18.97 -0.98
N ILE A 388 -10.74 20.07 -0.69
CA ILE A 388 -11.68 20.72 -1.60
C ILE A 388 -10.94 21.24 -2.84
N GLU A 389 -9.80 21.90 -2.69
CA GLU A 389 -8.99 22.38 -3.82
C GLU A 389 -8.52 21.22 -4.71
N ARG A 390 -8.03 20.14 -4.11
CA ARG A 390 -7.63 18.93 -4.84
C ARG A 390 -8.81 18.34 -5.62
N ARG A 391 -9.99 18.30 -5.00
CA ARG A 391 -11.22 17.82 -5.65
C ARG A 391 -11.64 18.71 -6.83
N LEU A 392 -11.49 20.02 -6.69
CA LEU A 392 -11.80 20.97 -7.78
C LEU A 392 -10.82 20.82 -8.95
N LYS A 393 -9.53 20.61 -8.72
CA LYS A 393 -8.55 20.28 -9.78
C LYS A 393 -8.92 19.02 -10.56
N ILE A 394 -9.35 17.96 -9.86
CA ILE A 394 -9.87 16.75 -10.52
C ILE A 394 -11.14 17.06 -11.33
N ALA A 395 -11.99 17.93 -10.83
CA ALA A 395 -13.20 18.34 -11.54
C ALA A 395 -12.91 19.11 -12.86
N GLU A 396 -11.78 19.80 -12.96
CA GLU A 396 -11.29 20.41 -14.21
C GLU A 396 -10.98 19.34 -15.26
N SER A 397 -10.26 18.27 -14.86
CA SER A 397 -9.97 17.13 -15.75
C SER A 397 -11.25 16.41 -16.20
N VAL A 398 -12.24 16.29 -15.31
CA VAL A 398 -13.56 15.74 -15.65
C VAL A 398 -14.30 16.64 -16.63
N ALA A 399 -14.20 17.97 -16.49
CA ALA A 399 -14.81 18.92 -17.43
C ALA A 399 -14.19 18.80 -18.82
N ALA A 400 -12.85 18.72 -18.92
CA ALA A 400 -12.15 18.50 -20.19
C ALA A 400 -12.61 17.21 -20.88
N TYR A 401 -12.66 16.10 -20.14
CA TYR A 401 -13.16 14.82 -20.67
C TYR A 401 -14.60 14.89 -21.16
N LYS A 402 -15.48 15.57 -20.41
CA LYS A 402 -16.88 15.74 -20.78
C LYS A 402 -17.03 16.59 -22.05
N LYS A 403 -16.21 17.62 -22.20
CA LYS A 403 -16.17 18.47 -23.41
C LYS A 403 -15.76 17.67 -24.64
N GLU A 404 -14.70 16.87 -24.54
CA GLU A 404 -14.23 16.01 -25.64
C GLU A 404 -15.25 14.93 -26.05
N ASN A 405 -16.07 14.46 -25.12
CA ASN A 405 -17.05 13.40 -25.37
C ASN A 405 -18.49 13.88 -25.49
N ASN A 406 -18.73 15.20 -25.59
CA ASN A 406 -20.06 15.82 -25.69
C ASN A 406 -21.04 15.42 -24.57
N LEU A 407 -20.52 15.26 -23.32
CA LEU A 407 -21.31 14.87 -22.15
C LEU A 407 -21.77 16.12 -21.36
N GLY A 408 -22.96 16.03 -20.77
CA GLY A 408 -23.48 17.10 -19.89
C GLY A 408 -22.68 17.21 -18.58
N ILE A 409 -22.62 18.44 -18.02
CA ILE A 409 -21.92 18.68 -16.74
C ILE A 409 -22.58 17.93 -15.61
N ILE A 410 -23.91 17.95 -15.53
CA ILE A 410 -24.69 17.37 -14.45
C ILE A 410 -24.97 15.89 -14.77
N ASP A 411 -24.62 15.01 -13.84
CA ASP A 411 -25.00 13.61 -13.83
C ASP A 411 -25.82 13.34 -12.57
N SER A 412 -27.12 13.47 -12.68
CA SER A 412 -28.06 13.35 -11.56
C SER A 412 -28.02 11.96 -10.90
N ASN A 413 -27.71 10.89 -11.68
CA ASN A 413 -27.61 9.54 -11.13
C ASN A 413 -26.36 9.38 -10.25
N ARG A 414 -25.23 9.92 -10.71
CA ARG A 414 -23.98 9.92 -9.96
C ARG A 414 -24.09 10.78 -8.70
N GLU A 415 -24.72 11.96 -8.78
CA GLU A 415 -24.95 12.82 -7.61
C GLU A 415 -25.81 12.14 -6.57
N ALA A 416 -26.92 11.52 -6.97
CA ALA A 416 -27.79 10.79 -6.06
C ALA A 416 -27.08 9.59 -5.42
N SER A 417 -26.26 8.86 -6.19
CA SER A 417 -25.48 7.74 -5.66
C SER A 417 -24.42 8.20 -4.66
N LEU A 418 -23.76 9.34 -4.93
CA LEU A 418 -22.78 9.91 -4.01
C LEU A 418 -23.45 10.35 -2.70
N LEU A 419 -24.57 11.06 -2.75
CA LEU A 419 -25.26 11.51 -1.55
C LEU A 419 -25.79 10.36 -0.69
N LYS A 420 -26.29 9.28 -1.31
CA LYS A 420 -26.66 8.05 -0.60
C LYS A 420 -25.45 7.42 0.11
N ARG A 421 -24.29 7.39 -0.58
CA ARG A 421 -23.06 6.88 0.01
C ARG A 421 -22.60 7.73 1.19
N ILE A 422 -22.64 9.06 1.09
CA ILE A 422 -22.31 9.96 2.21
C ILE A 422 -23.23 9.71 3.39
N GLN A 423 -24.54 9.60 3.16
CA GLN A 423 -25.52 9.31 4.20
C GLN A 423 -25.22 7.98 4.90
N SER A 424 -24.85 6.93 4.14
CA SER A 424 -24.56 5.59 4.71
C SER A 424 -23.21 5.50 5.44
N LEU A 425 -22.28 6.42 5.20
CA LEU A 425 -20.97 6.48 5.84
C LEU A 425 -20.92 7.44 7.03
N SER A 426 -21.96 8.27 7.21
CA SER A 426 -22.05 9.22 8.30
C SER A 426 -22.65 8.55 9.55
N SER A 427 -22.27 9.05 10.73
CA SER A 427 -22.98 8.72 11.97
C SER A 427 -24.43 9.26 11.91
N ASP A 428 -25.35 8.56 12.55
CA ASP A 428 -26.80 8.84 12.44
C ASP A 428 -27.17 10.30 12.82
N ASP A 429 -26.44 10.88 13.77
CA ASP A 429 -26.63 12.26 14.26
C ASP A 429 -26.10 13.33 13.32
N LEU A 430 -25.16 13.00 12.42
CA LEU A 430 -24.52 13.95 11.49
C LEU A 430 -24.87 13.67 10.01
N ALA A 431 -25.62 12.62 9.72
CA ALA A 431 -25.88 12.17 8.35
C ALA A 431 -26.50 13.25 7.47
N ASP A 432 -27.56 13.92 7.94
CA ASP A 432 -28.25 14.96 7.19
C ASP A 432 -27.36 16.20 6.98
N LEU A 433 -26.58 16.59 8.01
CA LEU A 433 -25.64 17.72 7.93
C LEU A 433 -24.53 17.44 6.90
N ASN A 434 -23.95 16.26 6.92
CA ASN A 434 -22.94 15.84 5.97
C ASN A 434 -23.49 15.82 4.54
N VAL A 435 -24.71 15.33 4.34
CA VAL A 435 -25.37 15.36 3.02
C VAL A 435 -25.51 16.81 2.52
N ASP A 436 -25.86 17.77 3.37
CA ASP A 436 -26.01 19.17 2.96
C ASP A 436 -24.66 19.84 2.64
N ILE A 437 -23.60 19.54 3.40
CA ILE A 437 -22.23 19.96 3.10
C ILE A 437 -21.80 19.43 1.73
N PHE A 438 -22.02 18.14 1.45
CA PHE A 438 -21.63 17.55 0.17
C PHE A 438 -22.46 18.07 -1.00
N LYS A 439 -23.73 18.42 -0.81
CA LYS A 439 -24.52 19.15 -1.83
C LYS A 439 -23.88 20.50 -2.18
N ALA A 440 -23.39 21.24 -1.18
CA ALA A 440 -22.70 22.51 -1.41
C ALA A 440 -21.38 22.30 -2.20
N ILE A 441 -20.58 21.29 -1.85
CA ILE A 441 -19.35 20.94 -2.54
C ILE A 441 -19.62 20.51 -4.00
N ILE A 442 -20.68 19.73 -4.26
CA ILE A 442 -21.09 19.32 -5.61
C ILE A 442 -21.46 20.56 -6.44
N ARG A 443 -22.31 21.45 -5.90
CA ARG A 443 -22.69 22.70 -6.57
C ARG A 443 -21.48 23.56 -6.91
N ALA A 444 -20.52 23.71 -5.98
CA ALA A 444 -19.29 24.44 -6.21
C ALA A 444 -18.47 23.81 -7.35
N SER A 445 -18.37 22.47 -7.40
CA SER A 445 -17.67 21.75 -8.47
C SER A 445 -18.35 21.93 -9.84
N CYS A 446 -19.67 21.84 -9.92
CA CYS A 446 -20.39 22.06 -11.18
C CYS A 446 -20.17 23.48 -11.69
N LYS A 447 -20.29 24.50 -10.80
CA LYS A 447 -20.02 25.89 -11.13
C LYS A 447 -18.56 26.11 -11.57
N HIS A 448 -17.61 25.39 -10.99
CA HIS A 448 -16.22 25.45 -11.39
C HIS A 448 -16.00 24.83 -12.77
N GLN A 449 -16.58 23.67 -13.06
CA GLN A 449 -16.54 23.02 -14.38
C GLN A 449 -17.12 23.88 -15.50
N GLU A 450 -18.19 24.69 -15.26
CA GLU A 450 -18.76 25.57 -16.22
C GLU A 450 -17.77 26.60 -16.78
N LYS A 451 -16.74 26.99 -15.99
CA LYS A 451 -15.70 27.93 -16.43
C LYS A 451 -14.77 27.34 -17.49
N PHE A 452 -14.61 26.01 -17.51
CA PHE A 452 -13.71 25.29 -18.42
C PHE A 452 -14.43 24.81 -19.69
N LEU A 453 -15.76 24.95 -19.76
CA LEU A 453 -16.54 24.58 -20.93
C LEU A 453 -16.81 25.79 -21.86
N LYS A 454 -16.67 26.98 -21.30
CA LYS A 454 -16.66 28.23 -22.08
C LYS A 454 -15.29 28.43 -22.71
#